data_c37bbbd1148959a1ccfc68eef4c20246
#
_entry.id   c37bbbd1148959a1ccfc68eef4c20246
#
_cell.length_a   1.000
_cell.length_b   1.000
_cell.length_c   1.000
_cell.angle_alpha   90.00
_cell.angle_beta   90.00
_cell.angle_gamma   90.00
#
_symmetry.space_group_name_H-M   'P 1'
#
loop_
_entity.id
_entity.type
_entity.pdbx_description
1 polymer ?
#
loop_
_entity_poly.entity_id
_entity_poly.type
_entity_poly.pdbx_seq_one_letter_code
_entity_poly.pdbx_strand_id
1 'polypeptide(L)'
;MLKIKDLHATAGTKEILKGITLTINAGEVHAIMGPNGSGKSTLAQVIAGHPGYEVTKGSIEYQGKDLLDMEAEERAQAGVFLAFQYPVEIPGVTNAYFLRAAYNELRKARDEDEVDPIEFLDIMEEKLALVEMDASMMQRSVNAGFSGGEKKRNEILQMAVLEPTLAVLDETDSGLDIDALRIVAEGVNKLRSPERSTLVVTHYQRLLNYIVPDHVHVLAGGRIVRSGGKELAHELEEKGYDWLLEPVPA
;
A
#
# COMPACT_ATOMS: atom_id res chain seq x y z
N MET A 1 13.05 6.67 -6.06
CA MET A 1 12.26 5.44 -5.89
C MET A 1 11.06 5.44 -6.86
N LEU A 2 10.01 6.23 -6.63
CA LEU A 2 8.83 6.36 -7.51
C LEU A 2 8.69 7.81 -7.98
N LYS A 3 8.46 8.01 -9.30
CA LYS A 3 8.16 9.32 -9.89
C LYS A 3 6.95 9.22 -10.78
N ILE A 4 5.92 9.97 -10.44
CA ILE A 4 4.68 10.11 -11.20
C ILE A 4 4.65 11.51 -11.79
N LYS A 5 4.40 11.64 -13.10
CA LYS A 5 4.33 12.92 -13.80
C LYS A 5 3.05 13.03 -14.61
N ASP A 6 2.25 14.04 -14.30
CA ASP A 6 1.02 14.42 -15.02
C ASP A 6 0.12 13.22 -15.36
N LEU A 7 -0.07 12.33 -14.34
CA LEU A 7 -0.77 11.06 -14.51
C LEU A 7 -2.28 11.29 -14.60
N HIS A 8 -2.88 10.82 -15.68
CA HIS A 8 -4.31 10.76 -15.91
C HIS A 8 -4.75 9.32 -16.03
N ALA A 9 -5.85 8.95 -15.36
CA ALA A 9 -6.39 7.61 -15.45
C ALA A 9 -7.90 7.60 -15.40
N THR A 10 -8.49 6.63 -16.13
CA THR A 10 -9.94 6.43 -16.21
C THR A 10 -10.36 5.11 -15.60
N ALA A 11 -11.62 5.05 -15.14
CA ALA A 11 -12.34 3.81 -14.84
C ALA A 11 -13.51 3.73 -15.83
N GLY A 12 -13.40 2.86 -16.84
CA GLY A 12 -14.28 2.90 -18.00
C GLY A 12 -14.19 4.26 -18.71
N THR A 13 -15.32 4.95 -18.85
CA THR A 13 -15.36 6.27 -19.51
C THR A 13 -15.11 7.46 -18.59
N LYS A 14 -15.01 7.23 -17.28
CA LYS A 14 -14.89 8.32 -16.30
C LYS A 14 -13.44 8.58 -15.93
N GLU A 15 -12.95 9.79 -16.20
CA GLU A 15 -11.64 10.25 -15.73
C GLU A 15 -11.65 10.45 -14.20
N ILE A 16 -10.77 9.75 -13.50
CA ILE A 16 -10.64 9.79 -12.05
C ILE A 16 -9.39 10.58 -11.63
N LEU A 17 -8.21 10.22 -12.19
CA LEU A 17 -6.97 10.96 -11.96
C LEU A 17 -6.78 11.97 -13.08
N LYS A 18 -6.41 13.22 -12.71
CA LYS A 18 -6.45 14.37 -13.60
C LYS A 18 -5.15 15.17 -13.56
N GLY A 19 -4.02 14.51 -13.73
CA GLY A 19 -2.69 15.15 -13.72
C GLY A 19 -2.01 15.07 -12.36
N ILE A 20 -1.89 13.86 -11.80
CA ILE A 20 -1.15 13.62 -10.56
C ILE A 20 0.34 13.74 -10.84
N THR A 21 1.03 14.53 -10.02
CA THR A 21 2.49 14.60 -10.00
C THR A 21 2.96 14.36 -8.56
N LEU A 22 3.80 13.34 -8.37
CA LEU A 22 4.26 12.88 -7.06
C LEU A 22 5.64 12.25 -7.19
N THR A 23 6.55 12.57 -6.27
CA THR A 23 7.85 11.91 -6.16
C THR A 23 8.01 11.34 -4.77
N ILE A 24 8.40 10.07 -4.67
CA ILE A 24 8.73 9.37 -3.41
C ILE A 24 10.17 8.91 -3.54
N ASN A 25 11.05 9.36 -2.63
CA ASN A 25 12.42 8.90 -2.57
C ASN A 25 12.53 7.62 -1.73
N ALA A 26 13.65 6.90 -1.83
CA ALA A 26 13.90 5.72 -1.02
C ALA A 26 13.88 6.09 0.48
N GLY A 27 13.28 5.21 1.30
CA GLY A 27 13.17 5.38 2.75
C GLY A 27 12.06 6.31 3.23
N GLU A 28 11.40 7.05 2.33
CA GLU A 28 10.36 8.00 2.71
C GLU A 28 8.98 7.33 2.92
N VAL A 29 8.24 7.87 3.88
CA VAL A 29 6.82 7.56 4.11
C VAL A 29 5.98 8.74 3.65
N HIS A 30 5.14 8.51 2.64
CA HIS A 30 4.20 9.50 2.12
C HIS A 30 2.77 9.12 2.50
N ALA A 31 1.95 10.11 2.81
CA ALA A 31 0.51 9.91 3.03
C ALA A 31 -0.30 10.63 1.95
N ILE A 32 -1.28 9.94 1.37
CA ILE A 32 -2.32 10.54 0.54
C ILE A 32 -3.59 10.62 1.35
N MET A 33 -4.03 11.83 1.63
CA MET A 33 -5.29 12.12 2.31
C MET A 33 -6.28 12.79 1.35
N GLY A 34 -7.55 12.80 1.68
CA GLY A 34 -8.58 13.46 0.88
C GLY A 34 -9.96 12.88 1.08
N PRO A 35 -11.01 13.57 0.63
CA PRO A 35 -12.39 13.11 0.77
C PRO A 35 -12.64 11.81 -0.01
N ASN A 36 -13.74 11.13 0.32
CA ASN A 36 -14.16 9.93 -0.42
C ASN A 36 -14.44 10.29 -1.89
N GLY A 37 -14.04 9.37 -2.79
CA GLY A 37 -14.17 9.58 -4.23
C GLY A 37 -13.17 10.55 -4.85
N SER A 38 -12.14 11.00 -4.12
CA SER A 38 -11.11 11.90 -4.67
C SER A 38 -10.13 11.23 -5.63
N GLY A 39 -10.05 9.89 -5.64
CA GLY A 39 -9.15 9.10 -6.48
C GLY A 39 -7.99 8.41 -5.75
N LYS A 40 -7.98 8.39 -4.40
CA LYS A 40 -6.91 7.81 -3.59
C LYS A 40 -6.65 6.33 -3.91
N SER A 41 -7.69 5.49 -3.77
CA SER A 41 -7.58 4.05 -4.08
C SER A 41 -7.33 3.80 -5.55
N THR A 42 -7.84 4.68 -6.45
CA THR A 42 -7.51 4.62 -7.88
C THR A 42 -6.01 4.81 -8.10
N LEU A 43 -5.38 5.79 -7.44
CA LEU A 43 -3.93 5.99 -7.53
C LEU A 43 -3.16 4.76 -7.03
N ALA A 44 -3.55 4.19 -5.88
CA ALA A 44 -2.95 2.98 -5.33
C ALA A 44 -3.04 1.80 -6.31
N GLN A 45 -4.21 1.57 -6.88
CA GLN A 45 -4.47 0.46 -7.82
C GLN A 45 -3.79 0.67 -9.18
N VAL A 46 -3.70 1.91 -9.67
CA VAL A 46 -2.93 2.24 -10.89
C VAL A 46 -1.45 1.96 -10.69
N ILE A 47 -0.87 2.31 -9.54
CA ILE A 47 0.54 1.99 -9.23
C ILE A 47 0.75 0.46 -9.20
N ALA A 48 -0.20 -0.29 -8.65
CA ALA A 48 -0.14 -1.76 -8.59
C ALA A 48 -0.45 -2.47 -9.92
N GLY A 49 -0.91 -1.75 -10.96
CA GLY A 49 -1.21 -2.36 -12.27
C GLY A 49 -2.58 -3.02 -12.37
N HIS A 50 -3.57 -2.55 -11.59
CA HIS A 50 -4.91 -3.13 -11.62
C HIS A 50 -5.59 -2.90 -13.00
N PRO A 51 -6.07 -3.95 -13.70
CA PRO A 51 -6.57 -3.86 -15.08
C PRO A 51 -7.88 -3.09 -15.24
N GLY A 52 -8.55 -2.74 -14.14
CA GLY A 52 -9.78 -1.94 -14.17
C GLY A 52 -9.58 -0.44 -14.42
N TYR A 53 -8.33 0.02 -14.54
CA TYR A 53 -7.98 1.40 -14.80
C TYR A 53 -7.09 1.52 -16.02
N GLU A 54 -7.37 2.52 -16.86
CA GLU A 54 -6.57 2.84 -18.04
C GLU A 54 -5.83 4.16 -17.81
N VAL A 55 -4.51 4.16 -17.96
CA VAL A 55 -3.71 5.38 -17.95
C VAL A 55 -3.77 6.01 -19.33
N THR A 56 -4.33 7.22 -19.41
CA THR A 56 -4.56 7.93 -20.67
C THR A 56 -3.48 8.96 -20.98
N LYS A 57 -2.73 9.40 -19.93
CA LYS A 57 -1.65 10.39 -20.10
C LYS A 57 -0.71 10.35 -18.88
N GLY A 58 0.53 10.78 -19.07
CA GLY A 58 1.54 10.86 -18.03
C GLY A 58 2.44 9.63 -17.97
N SER A 59 3.23 9.51 -16.91
CA SER A 59 4.18 8.42 -16.72
C SER A 59 4.33 8.06 -15.25
N ILE A 60 4.71 6.79 -15.01
CA ILE A 60 5.07 6.27 -13.68
C ILE A 60 6.43 5.59 -13.80
N GLU A 61 7.49 6.27 -13.35
CA GLU A 61 8.83 5.70 -13.26
C GLU A 61 9.06 5.11 -11.87
N TYR A 62 9.48 3.86 -11.80
CA TYR A 62 9.85 3.18 -10.56
C TYR A 62 11.23 2.54 -10.72
N GLN A 63 12.19 2.96 -9.88
CA GLN A 63 13.60 2.52 -9.94
C GLN A 63 14.22 2.60 -11.35
N GLY A 64 13.85 3.66 -12.11
CA GLY A 64 14.35 3.90 -13.47
C GLY A 64 13.66 3.11 -14.57
N LYS A 65 12.61 2.33 -14.25
CA LYS A 65 11.80 1.59 -15.21
C LYS A 65 10.41 2.21 -15.31
N ASP A 66 9.79 2.14 -16.49
CA ASP A 66 8.39 2.56 -16.67
C ASP A 66 7.44 1.47 -16.14
N LEU A 67 6.64 1.79 -15.10
CA LEU A 67 5.65 0.84 -14.59
C LEU A 67 4.50 0.59 -15.56
N LEU A 68 4.25 1.49 -16.51
CA LEU A 68 3.14 1.34 -17.45
C LEU A 68 3.40 0.22 -18.48
N ASP A 69 4.67 -0.12 -18.68
CA ASP A 69 5.10 -1.24 -19.54
C ASP A 69 5.07 -2.59 -18.83
N MET A 70 4.75 -2.62 -17.50
CA MET A 70 4.77 -3.82 -16.68
C MET A 70 3.37 -4.29 -16.34
N GLU A 71 3.15 -5.60 -16.41
CA GLU A 71 1.98 -6.26 -15.84
C GLU A 71 2.03 -6.27 -14.30
N ALA A 72 0.90 -6.56 -13.64
CA ALA A 72 0.82 -6.49 -12.16
C ALA A 72 1.81 -7.42 -11.45
N GLU A 73 2.03 -8.64 -11.98
CA GLU A 73 3.00 -9.60 -11.48
C GLU A 73 4.44 -9.12 -11.65
N GLU A 74 4.77 -8.45 -12.74
CA GLU A 74 6.10 -7.88 -12.98
C GLU A 74 6.39 -6.72 -12.02
N ARG A 75 5.37 -5.91 -11.70
CA ARG A 75 5.47 -4.86 -10.66
C ARG A 75 5.69 -5.45 -9.28
N ALA A 76 4.99 -6.53 -8.95
CA ALA A 76 5.20 -7.24 -7.69
C ALA A 76 6.61 -7.82 -7.59
N GLN A 77 7.13 -8.46 -8.67
CA GLN A 77 8.50 -8.96 -8.77
C GLN A 77 9.53 -7.82 -8.66
N ALA A 78 9.22 -6.64 -9.19
CA ALA A 78 10.06 -5.45 -9.02
C ALA A 78 10.04 -4.86 -7.60
N GLY A 79 9.15 -5.35 -6.72
CA GLY A 79 9.07 -4.96 -5.32
C GLY A 79 7.96 -3.96 -4.98
N VAL A 80 6.93 -3.82 -5.84
CA VAL A 80 5.71 -3.07 -5.53
C VAL A 80 4.71 -3.98 -4.83
N PHE A 81 4.19 -3.55 -3.67
CA PHE A 81 3.19 -4.27 -2.89
C PHE A 81 1.97 -3.39 -2.68
N LEU A 82 0.77 -3.96 -2.80
CA LEU A 82 -0.48 -3.30 -2.46
C LEU A 82 -1.20 -4.05 -1.33
N ALA A 83 -1.39 -3.38 -0.19
CA ALA A 83 -2.36 -3.81 0.81
C ALA A 83 -3.73 -3.26 0.41
N PHE A 84 -4.69 -4.14 0.21
CA PHE A 84 -6.02 -3.79 -0.31
C PHE A 84 -6.91 -3.19 0.78
N GLN A 85 -7.79 -2.29 0.41
CA GLN A 85 -8.87 -1.83 1.30
C GLN A 85 -9.71 -3.01 1.81
N TYR A 86 -10.04 -3.94 0.93
CA TYR A 86 -10.75 -5.20 1.23
C TYR A 86 -9.89 -6.40 0.83
N PRO A 87 -9.17 -7.04 1.79
CA PRO A 87 -8.34 -8.18 1.51
C PRO A 87 -9.12 -9.36 0.91
N VAL A 88 -8.61 -9.90 -0.19
CA VAL A 88 -9.25 -10.99 -0.94
C VAL A 88 -9.15 -12.30 -0.15
N GLU A 89 -10.24 -13.08 -0.14
CA GLU A 89 -10.26 -14.44 0.41
C GLU A 89 -9.90 -15.45 -0.68
N ILE A 90 -9.03 -16.42 -0.34
CA ILE A 90 -8.66 -17.51 -1.25
C ILE A 90 -8.96 -18.85 -0.55
N PRO A 91 -10.22 -19.32 -0.62
CA PRO A 91 -10.61 -20.57 0.03
C PRO A 91 -9.80 -21.77 -0.50
N GLY A 92 -9.35 -22.65 0.40
CA GLY A 92 -8.61 -23.85 0.05
C GLY A 92 -7.11 -23.65 -0.18
N VAL A 93 -6.62 -22.39 -0.22
CA VAL A 93 -5.19 -22.08 -0.33
C VAL A 93 -4.69 -21.58 1.02
N THR A 94 -3.79 -22.31 1.68
CA THR A 94 -3.25 -21.90 2.99
C THR A 94 -2.30 -20.72 2.89
N ASN A 95 -2.18 -19.92 3.97
CA ASN A 95 -1.22 -18.81 4.04
C ASN A 95 0.21 -19.29 3.76
N ALA A 96 0.64 -20.42 4.36
CA ALA A 96 1.97 -20.95 4.14
C ALA A 96 2.23 -21.31 2.67
N TYR A 97 1.27 -21.97 2.01
CA TYR A 97 1.41 -22.31 0.60
C TYR A 97 1.44 -21.08 -0.30
N PHE A 98 0.49 -20.16 -0.10
CA PHE A 98 0.39 -18.91 -0.88
C PHE A 98 1.66 -18.06 -0.76
N LEU A 99 2.10 -17.83 0.49
CA LEU A 99 3.25 -16.95 0.73
C LEU A 99 4.56 -17.59 0.28
N ARG A 100 4.74 -18.92 0.42
CA ARG A 100 5.92 -19.59 -0.12
C ARG A 100 5.98 -19.52 -1.64
N ALA A 101 4.84 -19.73 -2.32
CA ALA A 101 4.78 -19.60 -3.77
C ALA A 101 5.16 -18.18 -4.24
N ALA A 102 4.57 -17.14 -3.61
CA ALA A 102 4.90 -15.76 -3.92
C ALA A 102 6.36 -15.41 -3.60
N TYR A 103 6.88 -15.86 -2.45
CA TYR A 103 8.25 -15.65 -2.03
C TYR A 103 9.26 -16.28 -3.01
N ASN A 104 9.01 -17.52 -3.46
CA ASN A 104 9.87 -18.20 -4.43
C ASN A 104 9.82 -17.54 -5.81
N GLU A 105 8.67 -17.01 -6.27
CA GLU A 105 8.62 -16.22 -7.50
C GLU A 105 9.44 -14.93 -7.42
N LEU A 106 9.48 -14.27 -6.25
CA LEU A 106 10.36 -13.11 -6.04
C LEU A 106 11.84 -13.50 -6.06
N ARG A 107 12.22 -14.62 -5.43
CA ARG A 107 13.58 -15.16 -5.46
C ARG A 107 14.03 -15.50 -6.87
N LYS A 108 13.19 -16.20 -7.60
CA LYS A 108 13.42 -16.54 -9.01
C LYS A 108 13.63 -15.30 -9.89
N ALA A 109 12.85 -14.23 -9.68
CA ALA A 109 13.04 -12.97 -10.38
C ALA A 109 14.37 -12.26 -10.04
N ARG A 110 15.04 -12.67 -8.95
CA ARG A 110 16.35 -12.17 -8.51
C ARG A 110 17.51 -13.13 -8.79
N ASP A 111 17.26 -14.21 -9.57
CA ASP A 111 18.21 -15.30 -9.82
C ASP A 111 18.71 -15.99 -8.52
N GLU A 112 17.81 -16.09 -7.51
CA GLU A 112 18.07 -16.78 -6.25
C GLU A 112 17.40 -18.17 -6.25
N ASP A 113 17.96 -19.14 -5.49
CA ASP A 113 17.37 -20.47 -5.33
C ASP A 113 16.05 -20.43 -4.57
N GLU A 114 15.11 -21.30 -4.92
CA GLU A 114 13.87 -21.47 -4.19
C GLU A 114 14.11 -22.02 -2.77
N VAL A 115 13.34 -21.57 -1.78
CA VAL A 115 13.34 -22.18 -0.45
C VAL A 115 12.38 -23.37 -0.41
N ASP A 116 12.81 -24.42 0.30
CA ASP A 116 11.97 -25.58 0.52
C ASP A 116 10.85 -25.30 1.56
N PRO A 117 9.86 -26.21 1.74
CA PRO A 117 8.77 -25.99 2.69
C PRO A 117 9.22 -25.86 4.14
N ILE A 118 10.33 -26.49 4.56
CA ILE A 118 10.81 -26.48 5.95
C ILE A 118 11.52 -25.15 6.22
N GLU A 119 12.46 -24.76 5.36
CA GLU A 119 13.12 -23.46 5.43
C GLU A 119 12.11 -22.30 5.45
N PHE A 120 11.04 -22.41 4.65
CA PHE A 120 10.02 -21.37 4.61
C PHE A 120 9.20 -21.28 5.91
N LEU A 121 9.00 -22.39 6.63
CA LEU A 121 8.31 -22.36 7.93
C LEU A 121 9.08 -21.52 8.96
N ASP A 122 10.40 -21.66 9.00
CA ASP A 122 11.26 -20.86 9.89
C ASP A 122 11.12 -19.35 9.59
N ILE A 123 11.11 -18.99 8.30
CA ILE A 123 10.86 -17.59 7.87
C ILE A 123 9.48 -17.12 8.35
N MET A 124 8.45 -17.94 8.18
CA MET A 124 7.08 -17.61 8.58
C MET A 124 6.94 -17.40 10.09
N GLU A 125 7.57 -18.25 10.93
CA GLU A 125 7.51 -18.13 12.39
C GLU A 125 8.06 -16.77 12.86
N GLU A 126 9.19 -16.35 12.31
CA GLU A 126 9.77 -15.03 12.62
C GLU A 126 8.79 -13.89 12.26
N LYS A 127 8.19 -13.96 11.06
CA LYS A 127 7.31 -12.89 10.56
C LYS A 127 5.94 -12.89 11.26
N LEU A 128 5.42 -14.04 11.69
CA LEU A 128 4.19 -14.14 12.49
C LEU A 128 4.32 -13.40 13.82
N ALA A 129 5.47 -13.56 14.50
CA ALA A 129 5.74 -12.87 15.76
C ALA A 129 5.70 -11.33 15.60
N LEU A 130 6.07 -10.81 14.43
CA LEU A 130 6.07 -9.38 14.13
C LEU A 130 4.66 -8.77 14.12
N VAL A 131 3.65 -9.55 13.71
CA VAL A 131 2.25 -9.12 13.59
C VAL A 131 1.34 -9.72 14.67
N GLU A 132 1.93 -10.35 15.71
CA GLU A 132 1.22 -10.96 16.83
C GLU A 132 0.14 -11.97 16.35
N MET A 133 0.49 -12.82 15.38
CA MET A 133 -0.37 -13.87 14.86
C MET A 133 0.10 -15.26 15.34
N ASP A 134 -0.86 -16.13 15.67
CA ASP A 134 -0.59 -17.50 16.07
C ASP A 134 -0.14 -18.35 14.89
N ALA A 135 0.76 -19.32 15.15
CA ALA A 135 1.30 -20.21 14.11
C ALA A 135 0.22 -21.03 13.39
N SER A 136 -0.94 -21.29 14.02
CA SER A 136 -2.07 -21.96 13.36
C SER A 136 -2.61 -21.20 12.14
N MET A 137 -2.36 -19.89 12.07
CA MET A 137 -2.75 -19.05 10.94
C MET A 137 -2.03 -19.46 9.63
N MET A 138 -0.86 -20.10 9.72
CA MET A 138 -0.17 -20.65 8.55
C MET A 138 -1.00 -21.66 7.77
N GLN A 139 -1.77 -22.50 8.50
CA GLN A 139 -2.57 -23.58 7.91
C GLN A 139 -3.99 -23.13 7.51
N ARG A 140 -4.41 -21.94 7.89
CA ARG A 140 -5.72 -21.41 7.49
C ARG A 140 -5.67 -20.88 6.06
N SER A 141 -6.79 -21.01 5.35
CA SER A 141 -6.96 -20.41 4.01
C SER A 141 -6.82 -18.90 4.08
N VAL A 142 -6.15 -18.33 3.08
CA VAL A 142 -5.87 -16.88 3.00
C VAL A 142 -7.14 -16.08 3.21
N ASN A 143 -7.19 -15.32 4.31
CA ASN A 143 -8.27 -14.43 4.72
C ASN A 143 -9.67 -15.07 4.89
N ALA A 144 -9.85 -16.35 4.59
CA ALA A 144 -11.17 -17.00 4.66
C ALA A 144 -11.62 -17.17 6.11
N GLY A 145 -12.75 -16.54 6.44
CA GLY A 145 -13.31 -16.55 7.79
C GLY A 145 -12.47 -15.78 8.82
N PHE A 146 -11.58 -14.89 8.38
CA PHE A 146 -10.84 -13.99 9.26
C PHE A 146 -11.71 -12.79 9.65
N SER A 147 -11.56 -12.33 10.89
CA SER A 147 -12.06 -11.01 11.29
C SER A 147 -11.36 -9.88 10.51
N GLY A 148 -11.92 -8.68 10.53
CA GLY A 148 -11.30 -7.51 9.87
C GLY A 148 -9.85 -7.27 10.35
N GLY A 149 -9.62 -7.34 11.66
CA GLY A 149 -8.29 -7.19 12.25
C GLY A 149 -7.31 -8.31 11.85
N GLU A 150 -7.77 -9.57 11.80
CA GLU A 150 -6.94 -10.69 11.32
C GLU A 150 -6.59 -10.53 9.84
N LYS A 151 -7.52 -10.09 8.98
CA LYS A 151 -7.26 -9.81 7.56
C LYS A 151 -6.17 -8.75 7.39
N LYS A 152 -6.25 -7.66 8.13
CA LYS A 152 -5.25 -6.58 8.05
C LYS A 152 -3.90 -7.00 8.61
N ARG A 153 -3.85 -7.74 9.72
CA ARG A 153 -2.59 -8.32 10.20
C ARG A 153 -2.00 -9.30 9.21
N ASN A 154 -2.84 -10.08 8.52
CA ASN A 154 -2.38 -11.00 7.47
C ASN A 154 -1.79 -10.26 6.26
N GLU A 155 -2.30 -9.09 5.89
CA GLU A 155 -1.68 -8.24 4.86
C GLU A 155 -0.29 -7.73 5.29
N ILE A 156 -0.14 -7.33 6.57
CA ILE A 156 1.18 -6.93 7.08
C ILE A 156 2.12 -8.13 7.18
N LEU A 157 1.62 -9.33 7.50
CA LEU A 157 2.40 -10.56 7.41
C LEU A 157 2.89 -10.82 5.97
N GLN A 158 2.02 -10.66 4.96
CA GLN A 158 2.41 -10.76 3.55
C GLN A 158 3.50 -9.75 3.21
N MET A 159 3.34 -8.49 3.62
CA MET A 159 4.35 -7.45 3.44
C MET A 159 5.68 -7.80 4.14
N ALA A 160 5.62 -8.38 5.34
CA ALA A 160 6.81 -8.79 6.10
C ALA A 160 7.57 -9.93 5.43
N VAL A 161 6.86 -10.89 4.84
CA VAL A 161 7.45 -12.05 4.12
C VAL A 161 8.02 -11.63 2.77
N LEU A 162 7.28 -10.82 2.01
CA LEU A 162 7.65 -10.45 0.63
C LEU A 162 8.68 -9.30 0.56
N GLU A 163 8.84 -8.57 1.65
CA GLU A 163 9.82 -7.50 1.81
C GLU A 163 9.88 -6.51 0.64
N PRO A 164 8.75 -5.87 0.28
CA PRO A 164 8.69 -4.96 -0.86
C PRO A 164 9.56 -3.72 -0.64
N THR A 165 10.05 -3.15 -1.75
CA THR A 165 10.75 -1.85 -1.73
C THR A 165 9.79 -0.67 -1.78
N LEU A 166 8.58 -0.85 -2.33
CA LEU A 166 7.49 0.11 -2.26
C LEU A 166 6.21 -0.56 -1.75
N ALA A 167 5.78 -0.22 -0.53
CA ALA A 167 4.50 -0.66 0.02
C ALA A 167 3.45 0.44 -0.18
N VAL A 168 2.36 0.11 -0.86
CA VAL A 168 1.16 0.96 -0.98
C VAL A 168 0.09 0.40 -0.06
N LEU A 169 -0.31 1.17 0.95
CA LEU A 169 -1.27 0.76 1.98
C LEU A 169 -2.60 1.50 1.75
N ASP A 170 -3.59 0.83 1.14
CA ASP A 170 -4.87 1.45 0.81
C ASP A 170 -5.89 1.22 1.93
N GLU A 171 -6.16 2.28 2.70
CA GLU A 171 -7.12 2.32 3.83
C GLU A 171 -6.98 1.11 4.78
N THR A 172 -5.73 0.78 5.15
CA THR A 172 -5.42 -0.35 6.04
C THR A 172 -5.94 -0.19 7.47
N ASP A 173 -6.39 0.99 7.83
CA ASP A 173 -7.01 1.35 9.10
C ASP A 173 -8.54 1.18 9.11
N SER A 174 -9.16 0.92 7.97
CA SER A 174 -10.62 0.80 7.86
C SER A 174 -11.16 -0.39 8.65
N GLY A 175 -12.11 -0.10 9.56
CA GLY A 175 -12.77 -1.12 10.37
C GLY A 175 -11.93 -1.72 11.49
N LEU A 176 -10.75 -1.18 11.80
CA LEU A 176 -9.91 -1.62 12.91
C LEU A 176 -10.27 -0.92 14.21
N ASP A 177 -10.26 -1.68 15.32
CA ASP A 177 -10.18 -1.11 16.66
C ASP A 177 -8.77 -0.56 16.95
N ILE A 178 -8.62 0.09 18.09
CA ILE A 178 -7.36 0.77 18.46
C ILE A 178 -6.20 -0.21 18.59
N ASP A 179 -6.42 -1.41 19.13
CA ASP A 179 -5.39 -2.40 19.36
C ASP A 179 -4.92 -3.02 18.05
N ALA A 180 -5.84 -3.42 17.17
CA ALA A 180 -5.51 -3.92 15.84
C ALA A 180 -4.79 -2.87 14.99
N LEU A 181 -5.22 -1.59 15.06
CA LEU A 181 -4.56 -0.49 14.39
C LEU A 181 -3.11 -0.31 14.84
N ARG A 182 -2.86 -0.40 16.16
CA ARG A 182 -1.51 -0.30 16.72
C ARG A 182 -0.61 -1.43 16.22
N ILE A 183 -1.08 -2.69 16.25
CA ILE A 183 -0.30 -3.85 15.78
C ILE A 183 0.05 -3.70 14.30
N VAL A 184 -0.91 -3.30 13.45
CA VAL A 184 -0.70 -3.04 12.02
C VAL A 184 0.37 -1.96 11.82
N ALA A 185 0.25 -0.83 12.53
CA ALA A 185 1.17 0.27 12.41
C ALA A 185 2.59 -0.07 12.91
N GLU A 186 2.69 -0.82 14.03
CA GLU A 186 3.96 -1.31 14.55
C GLU A 186 4.63 -2.27 13.55
N GLY A 187 3.84 -3.17 12.92
CA GLY A 187 4.33 -4.05 11.86
C GLY A 187 4.93 -3.25 10.69
N VAL A 188 4.21 -2.24 10.19
CA VAL A 188 4.71 -1.35 9.13
C VAL A 188 6.00 -0.64 9.57
N ASN A 189 6.03 -0.08 10.78
CA ASN A 189 7.21 0.66 11.29
C ASN A 189 8.44 -0.23 11.46
N LYS A 190 8.26 -1.49 11.91
CA LYS A 190 9.37 -2.46 12.02
C LYS A 190 9.97 -2.85 10.67
N LEU A 191 9.21 -2.72 9.59
CA LEU A 191 9.65 -3.01 8.22
C LEU A 191 10.27 -1.80 7.50
N ARG A 192 10.30 -0.61 8.12
CA ARG A 192 10.95 0.58 7.53
C ARG A 192 12.45 0.36 7.40
N SER A 193 13.00 0.79 6.27
CA SER A 193 14.46 0.84 6.03
C SER A 193 14.77 1.99 5.07
N PRO A 194 16.04 2.41 4.94
CA PRO A 194 16.44 3.44 3.99
C PRO A 194 16.14 3.11 2.52
N GLU A 195 15.96 1.83 2.21
CA GLU A 195 15.70 1.34 0.85
C GLU A 195 14.19 1.14 0.58
N ARG A 196 13.35 1.13 1.62
CA ARG A 196 11.92 0.82 1.52
C ARG A 196 11.09 2.06 1.73
N SER A 197 10.20 2.32 0.80
CA SER A 197 9.26 3.45 0.87
C SER A 197 7.84 2.97 1.11
N THR A 198 7.05 3.80 1.77
CA THR A 198 5.65 3.48 2.05
C THR A 198 4.76 4.62 1.58
N LEU A 199 3.72 4.30 0.82
CA LEU A 199 2.64 5.20 0.46
C LEU A 199 1.38 4.80 1.22
N VAL A 200 1.01 5.57 2.22
CA VAL A 200 -0.19 5.35 3.03
C VAL A 200 -1.34 6.13 2.43
N VAL A 201 -2.39 5.44 2.02
CA VAL A 201 -3.65 6.05 1.60
C VAL A 201 -4.64 5.92 2.74
N THR A 202 -5.09 7.04 3.29
CA THR A 202 -6.08 7.07 4.37
C THR A 202 -6.87 8.37 4.35
N HIS A 203 -8.05 8.35 4.93
CA HIS A 203 -8.84 9.55 5.23
C HIS A 203 -8.87 9.87 6.73
N TYR A 204 -8.18 9.05 7.55
CA TYR A 204 -8.09 9.21 9.00
C TYR A 204 -6.66 9.56 9.44
N GLN A 205 -6.51 10.62 10.20
CA GLN A 205 -5.24 10.98 10.83
C GLN A 205 -4.78 9.93 11.84
N ARG A 206 -5.71 9.19 12.47
CA ARG A 206 -5.40 8.25 13.54
C ARG A 206 -4.29 7.26 13.16
N LEU A 207 -4.28 6.74 11.93
CA LEU A 207 -3.19 5.88 11.45
C LEU A 207 -1.86 6.63 11.37
N LEU A 208 -1.89 7.89 10.93
CA LEU A 208 -0.69 8.73 10.76
C LEU A 208 -0.06 9.18 12.08
N ASN A 209 -0.76 9.02 13.21
CA ASN A 209 -0.16 9.21 14.54
C ASN A 209 0.79 8.06 14.91
N TYR A 210 0.60 6.87 14.32
CA TYR A 210 1.45 5.70 14.52
C TYR A 210 2.47 5.53 13.39
N ILE A 211 2.04 5.69 12.13
CA ILE A 211 2.92 5.68 10.94
C ILE A 211 3.16 7.13 10.54
N VAL A 212 4.11 7.78 11.22
CA VAL A 212 4.38 9.21 11.00
C VAL A 212 4.96 9.40 9.59
N PRO A 213 4.26 10.15 8.70
CA PRO A 213 4.74 10.40 7.35
C PRO A 213 5.78 11.53 7.30
N ASP A 214 6.70 11.43 6.34
CA ASP A 214 7.63 12.51 6.00
C ASP A 214 6.91 13.59 5.17
N HIS A 215 5.96 13.16 4.32
CA HIS A 215 5.17 14.03 3.46
C HIS A 215 3.69 13.64 3.47
N VAL A 216 2.83 14.65 3.47
CA VAL A 216 1.37 14.50 3.35
C VAL A 216 0.89 15.23 2.10
N HIS A 217 0.10 14.55 1.29
CA HIS A 217 -0.50 15.10 0.07
C HIS A 217 -2.02 15.02 0.15
N VAL A 218 -2.68 16.10 -0.19
CA VAL A 218 -4.14 16.15 -0.23
C VAL A 218 -4.61 15.95 -1.66
N LEU A 219 -5.33 14.84 -1.88
CA LEU A 219 -5.94 14.51 -3.16
C LEU A 219 -7.42 14.94 -3.15
N ALA A 220 -7.79 15.81 -4.07
CA ALA A 220 -9.17 16.24 -4.24
C ALA A 220 -9.49 16.42 -5.74
N GLY A 221 -10.67 15.95 -6.15
CA GLY A 221 -11.12 16.03 -7.54
C GLY A 221 -10.16 15.43 -8.57
N GLY A 222 -9.39 14.41 -8.19
CA GLY A 222 -8.40 13.74 -9.03
C GLY A 222 -7.05 14.46 -9.14
N ARG A 223 -6.77 15.46 -8.30
CA ARG A 223 -5.52 16.24 -8.30
C ARG A 223 -4.91 16.34 -6.90
N ILE A 224 -3.60 16.42 -6.80
CA ILE A 224 -2.94 16.84 -5.57
C ILE A 224 -3.10 18.36 -5.47
N VAL A 225 -3.91 18.81 -4.50
CA VAL A 225 -4.22 20.23 -4.30
C VAL A 225 -3.30 20.90 -3.29
N ARG A 226 -2.71 20.12 -2.39
CA ARG A 226 -1.74 20.59 -1.39
C ARG A 226 -0.80 19.48 -0.98
N SER A 227 0.45 19.85 -0.67
CA SER A 227 1.45 18.99 -0.06
C SER A 227 2.12 19.71 1.10
N GLY A 228 2.52 18.96 2.14
CA GLY A 228 3.17 19.48 3.33
C GLY A 228 3.81 18.38 4.15
N GLY A 229 4.30 18.71 5.34
CA GLY A 229 4.76 17.75 6.34
C GLY A 229 3.60 17.14 7.15
N LYS A 230 3.95 16.43 8.22
CA LYS A 230 2.98 15.77 9.12
C LYS A 230 1.94 16.73 9.72
N GLU A 231 2.29 18.01 9.88
CA GLU A 231 1.43 19.05 10.42
C GLU A 231 0.17 19.25 9.56
N LEU A 232 0.27 18.99 8.25
CA LEU A 232 -0.87 19.09 7.35
C LEU A 232 -1.96 18.07 7.69
N ALA A 233 -1.60 16.87 8.17
CA ALA A 233 -2.59 15.87 8.62
C ALA A 233 -3.38 16.37 9.83
N HIS A 234 -2.75 17.05 10.79
CA HIS A 234 -3.42 17.66 11.94
C HIS A 234 -4.35 18.79 11.50
N GLU A 235 -3.88 19.64 10.58
CA GLU A 235 -4.69 20.74 10.04
C GLU A 235 -5.96 20.24 9.34
N LEU A 236 -5.86 19.09 8.63
CA LEU A 236 -7.00 18.45 7.98
C LEU A 236 -8.00 17.84 8.96
N GLU A 237 -7.52 17.29 10.08
CA GLU A 237 -8.42 16.76 11.12
C GLU A 237 -9.21 17.89 11.81
N GLU A 238 -8.55 19.02 12.08
CA GLU A 238 -9.19 20.17 12.74
C GLU A 238 -10.17 20.92 11.83
N LYS A 239 -9.82 21.12 10.56
CA LYS A 239 -10.54 22.02 9.63
C LYS A 239 -11.35 21.30 8.56
N GLY A 240 -11.18 19.98 8.42
CA GLY A 240 -11.75 19.23 7.30
C GLY A 240 -11.06 19.56 5.98
N TYR A 241 -11.71 19.26 4.85
CA TYR A 241 -11.16 19.46 3.50
C TYR A 241 -11.73 20.71 2.78
N ASP A 242 -12.83 21.29 3.28
CA ASP A 242 -13.61 22.33 2.56
C ASP A 242 -12.77 23.57 2.22
N TRP A 243 -11.93 24.03 3.14
CA TRP A 243 -11.07 25.17 2.96
C TRP A 243 -10.01 25.01 1.85
N LEU A 244 -9.73 23.77 1.43
CA LEU A 244 -8.82 23.48 0.31
C LEU A 244 -9.55 23.40 -1.03
N LEU A 245 -10.88 23.29 -1.01
CA LEU A 245 -11.72 23.16 -2.20
C LEU A 245 -12.36 24.48 -2.61
N GLU A 246 -12.30 25.49 -1.74
CA GLU A 246 -12.77 26.85 -2.07
C GLU A 246 -11.85 27.46 -3.15
N PRO A 247 -12.40 28.05 -4.21
CA PRO A 247 -11.59 28.78 -5.17
C PRO A 247 -10.92 29.94 -4.43
N VAL A 248 -9.58 30.07 -4.57
CA VAL A 248 -8.84 31.23 -4.06
C VAL A 248 -9.51 32.46 -4.66
N PRO A 249 -9.99 33.42 -3.84
CA PRO A 249 -10.53 34.66 -4.37
C PRO A 249 -9.47 35.33 -5.26
N ALA A 250 -9.85 35.70 -6.47
CA ALA A 250 -8.98 36.32 -7.46
C ALA A 250 -8.49 37.71 -6.99
#